data_858f499470720a16fa9a351476f67fa6
#
_entry.id   858f499470720a16fa9a351476f67fa6
#
_cell.length_a   1.000
_cell.length_b   1.000
_cell.length_c   1.000
_cell.angle_alpha   90.00
_cell.angle_beta   90.00
_cell.angle_gamma   90.00
#
_symmetry.space_group_name_H-M   'P 1'
#
loop_
_entity.id
_entity.type
_entity.pdbx_description
1 polymer ?
#
loop_
_entity_poly.entity_id
_entity_poly.type
_entity_poly.pdbx_seq_one_letter_code
_entity_poly.pdbx_strand_id
1 'polypeptide(L)'
;MMVKLSNNQEIVSVSDINNLAKGLLERDLTDVWIQGEISSFTAHGSGHWYFTIKDKNSSLSCVMFKFENQSVLFDPKVGDELILNGNVSIYAPSGRYQFNVKHIEVFGEGALLKAFEDLKRKLEKEGLFDEGIKKQIPLLPFSVAVITSKTGAVFQDIINVLSRRSPSISLTLIESKVQGKTADKEITKSIRLANQADKFDLVILARGGGSIEDLWCFNMESVARAIAESTLPIISAVGHETDFTISDFVADLRAPTPSAAAEILSQKHSTLIDSFERNQLICLLYTSDAADDCRC
;
A
#
# COMPACT_ATOMS: atom_id res chain seq x y z
N MET A 1 -40.52 -25.86 31.73
CA MET A 1 -41.72 -26.15 32.54
C MET A 1 -42.75 -25.09 32.19
N MET A 2 -43.79 -25.42 31.41
CA MET A 2 -44.85 -24.47 31.06
C MET A 2 -45.83 -24.32 32.20
N VAL A 3 -46.06 -23.11 32.70
CA VAL A 3 -47.06 -22.80 33.70
C VAL A 3 -48.25 -22.17 32.96
N LYS A 4 -49.44 -22.76 33.13
CA LYS A 4 -50.69 -22.21 32.54
C LYS A 4 -51.35 -21.25 33.52
N LEU A 5 -51.66 -20.04 33.07
CA LEU A 5 -52.55 -19.12 33.75
C LEU A 5 -54.03 -19.52 33.54
N SER A 6 -54.92 -19.10 34.47
CA SER A 6 -56.37 -19.39 34.43
C SER A 6 -57.12 -18.91 33.20
N ASN A 7 -56.47 -18.15 32.29
CA ASN A 7 -57.05 -17.60 31.05
C ASN A 7 -56.44 -18.25 29.77
N ASN A 8 -56.00 -19.49 29.82
CA ASN A 8 -55.44 -20.23 28.66
C ASN A 8 -54.22 -19.56 28.00
N GLN A 9 -53.55 -18.66 28.68
CA GLN A 9 -52.27 -18.04 28.24
C GLN A 9 -51.08 -18.90 28.68
N GLU A 10 -50.26 -19.30 27.75
CA GLU A 10 -48.99 -20.00 28.04
C GLU A 10 -47.96 -19.01 28.57
N ILE A 11 -47.41 -19.26 29.73
CA ILE A 11 -46.31 -18.50 30.27
C ILE A 11 -45.02 -19.17 29.85
N VAL A 12 -44.19 -18.45 29.08
CA VAL A 12 -42.91 -18.89 28.58
C VAL A 12 -41.80 -18.27 29.41
N SER A 13 -40.76 -19.02 29.76
CA SER A 13 -39.62 -18.45 30.47
C SER A 13 -38.77 -17.51 29.59
N VAL A 14 -38.01 -16.61 30.21
CA VAL A 14 -37.10 -15.72 29.49
C VAL A 14 -36.12 -16.51 28.60
N SER A 15 -35.62 -17.64 29.11
CA SER A 15 -34.72 -18.51 28.36
C SER A 15 -35.42 -19.15 27.15
N ASP A 16 -36.66 -19.57 27.31
CA ASP A 16 -37.40 -20.20 26.21
C ASP A 16 -37.74 -19.20 25.12
N ILE A 17 -38.11 -17.96 25.45
CA ILE A 17 -38.39 -16.92 24.44
C ILE A 17 -37.12 -16.52 23.70
N ASN A 18 -35.95 -16.40 24.40
CA ASN A 18 -34.66 -16.12 23.77
C ASN A 18 -34.23 -17.25 22.82
N ASN A 19 -34.43 -18.51 23.24
CA ASN A 19 -34.12 -19.67 22.41
C ASN A 19 -35.05 -19.77 21.18
N LEU A 20 -36.34 -19.50 21.37
CA LEU A 20 -37.30 -19.45 20.27
C LEU A 20 -36.92 -18.37 19.24
N ALA A 21 -36.65 -17.14 19.71
CA ALA A 21 -36.25 -16.04 18.85
C ALA A 21 -34.91 -16.35 18.13
N LYS A 22 -33.95 -16.95 18.85
CA LYS A 22 -32.68 -17.41 18.25
C LYS A 22 -32.95 -18.40 17.11
N GLY A 23 -33.78 -19.43 17.35
CA GLY A 23 -34.09 -20.45 16.35
C GLY A 23 -34.81 -19.90 15.11
N LEU A 24 -35.68 -18.90 15.28
CA LEU A 24 -36.34 -18.21 14.15
C LEU A 24 -35.32 -17.41 13.32
N LEU A 25 -34.46 -16.62 13.96
CA LEU A 25 -33.45 -15.82 13.26
C LEU A 25 -32.41 -16.70 12.54
N GLU A 26 -31.92 -17.73 13.23
CA GLU A 26 -30.92 -18.64 12.64
C GLU A 26 -31.49 -19.51 11.49
N ARG A 27 -32.81 -19.69 11.41
CA ARG A 27 -33.44 -20.39 10.30
C ARG A 27 -33.64 -19.48 9.09
N ASP A 28 -34.08 -18.24 9.30
CA ASP A 28 -34.58 -17.38 8.24
C ASP A 28 -33.53 -16.33 7.79
N LEU A 29 -32.50 -16.05 8.62
CA LEU A 29 -31.43 -15.09 8.34
C LEU A 29 -30.04 -15.76 8.38
N THR A 30 -29.86 -16.76 7.53
CA THR A 30 -28.61 -17.47 7.30
C THR A 30 -27.95 -16.98 6.01
N ASP A 31 -26.62 -16.95 5.99
CA ASP A 31 -25.81 -16.62 4.82
C ASP A 31 -26.14 -15.22 4.25
N VAL A 32 -26.32 -14.26 5.14
CA VAL A 32 -26.68 -12.89 4.79
C VAL A 32 -25.43 -12.07 4.53
N TRP A 33 -25.46 -11.27 3.47
CA TRP A 33 -24.43 -10.28 3.17
C TRP A 33 -24.86 -8.91 3.64
N ILE A 34 -23.99 -8.24 4.42
CA ILE A 34 -24.25 -6.89 4.94
C ILE A 34 -23.02 -6.01 4.69
N GLN A 35 -23.27 -4.71 4.54
CA GLN A 35 -22.25 -3.69 4.36
C GLN A 35 -22.35 -2.65 5.46
N GLY A 36 -21.21 -2.19 5.97
CA GLY A 36 -21.18 -1.11 6.96
C GLY A 36 -19.77 -0.70 7.35
N GLU A 37 -19.66 0.44 8.01
CA GLU A 37 -18.43 1.01 8.55
C GLU A 37 -18.18 0.50 9.97
N ILE A 38 -16.94 0.11 10.29
CA ILE A 38 -16.57 -0.26 11.67
C ILE A 38 -16.63 0.97 12.57
N SER A 39 -17.47 0.93 13.59
CA SER A 39 -17.55 1.98 14.63
C SER A 39 -16.77 1.66 15.91
N SER A 40 -16.55 0.37 16.19
CA SER A 40 -15.71 -0.11 17.30
C SER A 40 -15.12 -1.47 16.94
N PHE A 41 -13.89 -1.75 17.40
CA PHE A 41 -13.21 -3.03 17.17
C PHE A 41 -12.40 -3.43 18.39
N THR A 42 -12.50 -4.72 18.78
CA THR A 42 -11.75 -5.30 19.89
C THR A 42 -11.33 -6.73 19.55
N ALA A 43 -10.03 -6.97 19.42
CA ALA A 43 -9.46 -8.30 19.38
C ALA A 43 -9.33 -8.81 20.83
N HIS A 44 -10.16 -9.78 21.22
CA HIS A 44 -10.18 -10.31 22.57
C HIS A 44 -9.05 -11.34 22.78
N GLY A 45 -8.54 -11.47 24.00
CA GLY A 45 -7.47 -12.42 24.35
C GLY A 45 -7.80 -13.89 24.07
N SER A 46 -9.09 -14.25 23.90
CA SER A 46 -9.54 -15.57 23.41
C SER A 46 -9.30 -15.81 21.93
N GLY A 47 -8.88 -14.79 21.19
CA GLY A 47 -8.69 -14.82 19.74
C GLY A 47 -9.94 -14.51 18.92
N HIS A 48 -11.09 -14.22 19.58
CA HIS A 48 -12.30 -13.77 18.87
C HIS A 48 -12.26 -12.26 18.65
N TRP A 49 -12.84 -11.81 17.53
CA TRP A 49 -13.04 -10.40 17.25
C TRP A 49 -14.47 -9.99 17.59
N TYR A 50 -14.59 -8.90 18.34
CA TYR A 50 -15.86 -8.26 18.66
C TYR A 50 -15.83 -6.85 18.09
N PHE A 51 -16.78 -6.52 17.23
CA PHE A 51 -16.83 -5.20 16.61
C PHE A 51 -18.27 -4.79 16.32
N THR A 52 -18.46 -3.52 16.10
CA THR A 52 -19.76 -2.97 15.73
C THR A 52 -19.64 -2.31 14.37
N ILE A 53 -20.52 -2.66 13.46
CA ILE A 53 -20.68 -1.95 12.19
C ILE A 53 -21.90 -1.02 12.28
N LYS A 54 -21.85 0.06 11.52
CA LYS A 54 -22.92 1.04 11.40
C LYS A 54 -23.16 1.39 9.94
N ASP A 55 -24.39 1.76 9.64
CA ASP A 55 -24.78 2.53 8.46
C ASP A 55 -25.25 3.93 8.89
N LYS A 56 -25.95 4.66 8.01
CA LYS A 56 -26.48 6.00 8.31
C LYS A 56 -27.51 6.03 9.43
N ASN A 57 -28.21 4.91 9.68
CA ASN A 57 -29.40 4.87 10.53
C ASN A 57 -29.30 3.83 11.65
N SER A 58 -28.42 2.84 11.53
CA SER A 58 -28.43 1.67 12.40
C SER A 58 -27.01 1.21 12.73
N SER A 59 -26.88 0.45 13.82
CA SER A 59 -25.65 -0.23 14.20
C SER A 59 -25.93 -1.69 14.54
N LEU A 60 -24.98 -2.57 14.27
CA LEU A 60 -25.08 -4.00 14.49
C LEU A 60 -23.82 -4.53 15.15
N SER A 61 -24.01 -5.24 16.28
CA SER A 61 -22.88 -5.92 16.96
C SER A 61 -22.50 -7.17 16.19
N CYS A 62 -21.21 -7.32 15.91
CA CYS A 62 -20.64 -8.42 15.15
C CYS A 62 -19.66 -9.22 16.01
N VAL A 63 -19.66 -10.52 15.81
CA VAL A 63 -18.69 -11.45 16.40
C VAL A 63 -18.09 -12.30 15.29
N MET A 64 -16.77 -12.34 15.21
CA MET A 64 -16.04 -13.26 14.33
C MET A 64 -15.18 -14.18 15.18
N PHE A 65 -15.44 -15.46 15.07
CA PHE A 65 -14.76 -16.46 15.90
C PHE A 65 -13.32 -16.69 15.43
N LYS A 66 -12.47 -17.19 16.32
CA LYS A 66 -11.05 -17.41 16.06
C LYS A 66 -10.77 -18.28 14.83
N PHE A 67 -11.65 -19.23 14.53
CA PHE A 67 -11.47 -20.11 13.38
C PHE A 67 -11.68 -19.39 12.06
N GLU A 68 -12.67 -18.53 12.00
CA GLU A 68 -13.00 -17.74 10.79
C GLU A 68 -11.99 -16.60 10.58
N ASN A 69 -11.54 -15.92 11.64
CA ASN A 69 -10.66 -14.76 11.48
C ASN A 69 -9.20 -15.12 11.12
N GLN A 70 -8.81 -16.39 11.23
CA GLN A 70 -7.50 -16.86 10.77
C GLN A 70 -7.31 -16.76 9.24
N SER A 71 -8.39 -16.72 8.49
CA SER A 71 -8.37 -16.58 7.02
C SER A 71 -8.31 -15.13 6.55
N VAL A 72 -8.44 -14.17 7.47
CA VAL A 72 -8.44 -12.74 7.15
C VAL A 72 -6.99 -12.26 7.00
N LEU A 73 -6.67 -11.70 5.84
CA LEU A 73 -5.31 -11.29 5.48
C LEU A 73 -5.01 -9.81 5.82
N PHE A 74 -5.97 -9.08 6.34
CA PHE A 74 -5.83 -7.68 6.72
C PHE A 74 -6.21 -7.46 8.18
N ASP A 75 -5.83 -6.31 8.74
CA ASP A 75 -6.11 -5.93 10.13
C ASP A 75 -7.24 -4.88 10.17
N PRO A 76 -8.49 -5.28 10.52
CA PRO A 76 -9.64 -4.38 10.50
C PRO A 76 -9.49 -3.22 11.48
N LYS A 77 -9.79 -2.00 11.05
CA LYS A 77 -9.68 -0.78 11.86
C LYS A 77 -11.01 -0.04 11.93
N VAL A 78 -11.16 0.78 12.96
CA VAL A 78 -12.29 1.70 13.08
C VAL A 78 -12.25 2.69 11.92
N GLY A 79 -13.38 2.80 11.21
CA GLY A 79 -13.52 3.62 10.01
C GLY A 79 -13.47 2.83 8.68
N ASP A 80 -13.04 1.56 8.71
CA ASP A 80 -13.06 0.72 7.52
C ASP A 80 -14.50 0.39 7.11
N GLU A 81 -14.79 0.51 5.82
CA GLU A 81 -16.06 0.08 5.23
C GLU A 81 -15.91 -1.37 4.75
N LEU A 82 -16.74 -2.27 5.29
CA LEU A 82 -16.62 -3.71 5.10
C LEU A 82 -17.87 -4.32 4.49
N ILE A 83 -17.68 -5.41 3.76
CA ILE A 83 -18.72 -6.37 3.39
C ILE A 83 -18.53 -7.60 4.28
N LEU A 84 -19.58 -8.01 4.96
CA LEU A 84 -19.60 -9.14 5.87
C LEU A 84 -20.59 -10.19 5.38
N ASN A 85 -20.18 -11.44 5.41
CA ASN A 85 -21.09 -12.58 5.26
C ASN A 85 -21.23 -13.31 6.58
N GLY A 86 -22.43 -13.73 6.92
CA GLY A 86 -22.66 -14.47 8.16
C GLY A 86 -24.11 -14.75 8.46
N ASN A 87 -24.38 -15.05 9.72
CA ASN A 87 -25.69 -15.41 10.22
C ASN A 87 -26.13 -14.45 11.34
N VAL A 88 -27.37 -14.09 11.32
CA VAL A 88 -27.98 -13.35 12.45
C VAL A 88 -28.32 -14.34 13.56
N SER A 89 -28.00 -13.96 14.80
CA SER A 89 -28.27 -14.78 15.97
C SER A 89 -28.57 -13.91 17.20
N ILE A 90 -29.02 -14.56 18.27
CA ILE A 90 -29.16 -13.97 19.60
C ILE A 90 -28.21 -14.70 20.55
N TYR A 91 -27.43 -13.93 21.29
CA TYR A 91 -26.69 -14.46 22.41
C TYR A 91 -27.66 -14.77 23.56
N ALA A 92 -28.12 -16.00 23.65
CA ALA A 92 -29.22 -16.43 24.51
C ALA A 92 -29.09 -16.00 26.00
N PRO A 93 -27.86 -16.04 26.63
CA PRO A 93 -27.73 -15.66 28.03
C PRO A 93 -28.11 -14.20 28.34
N SER A 94 -27.89 -13.28 27.40
CA SER A 94 -28.21 -11.85 27.58
C SER A 94 -29.32 -11.33 26.67
N GLY A 95 -29.84 -12.13 25.76
CA GLY A 95 -30.83 -11.73 24.76
C GLY A 95 -30.29 -10.71 23.73
N ARG A 96 -28.99 -10.57 23.59
CA ARG A 96 -28.38 -9.60 22.65
C ARG A 96 -28.44 -10.10 21.23
N TYR A 97 -28.99 -9.27 20.36
CA TYR A 97 -28.96 -9.44 18.92
C TYR A 97 -27.53 -9.24 18.40
N GLN A 98 -27.01 -10.18 17.60
CA GLN A 98 -25.66 -10.12 17.07
C GLN A 98 -25.57 -10.78 15.68
N PHE A 99 -24.56 -10.41 14.93
CA PHE A 99 -24.21 -11.00 13.64
C PHE A 99 -22.93 -11.84 13.80
N ASN A 100 -23.06 -13.13 13.54
CA ASN A 100 -21.95 -14.07 13.58
C ASN A 100 -21.28 -14.08 12.20
N VAL A 101 -20.15 -13.42 12.09
CA VAL A 101 -19.41 -13.22 10.83
C VAL A 101 -18.64 -14.49 10.50
N LYS A 102 -18.78 -14.95 9.26
CA LYS A 102 -18.02 -16.07 8.66
C LYS A 102 -16.96 -15.58 7.71
N HIS A 103 -17.28 -14.51 6.95
CA HIS A 103 -16.38 -13.95 5.95
C HIS A 103 -16.41 -12.44 6.01
N ILE A 104 -15.27 -11.81 5.73
CA ILE A 104 -15.09 -10.37 5.78
C ILE A 104 -14.20 -9.91 4.62
N GLU A 105 -14.64 -8.87 3.91
CA GLU A 105 -13.92 -8.23 2.81
C GLU A 105 -13.96 -6.71 2.98
N VAL A 106 -12.92 -6.03 2.50
CA VAL A 106 -12.92 -4.56 2.41
C VAL A 106 -13.84 -4.14 1.26
N PHE A 107 -14.74 -3.19 1.54
CA PHE A 107 -15.67 -2.70 0.53
C PHE A 107 -14.93 -1.99 -0.59
N GLY A 108 -15.19 -2.37 -1.83
CA GLY A 108 -14.57 -1.76 -3.01
C GLY A 108 -13.26 -2.39 -3.46
N GLU A 109 -12.56 -3.17 -2.64
CA GLU A 109 -11.28 -3.77 -2.99
C GLU A 109 -11.39 -4.70 -4.22
N GLY A 110 -12.43 -5.51 -4.31
CA GLY A 110 -12.68 -6.35 -5.47
C GLY A 110 -12.95 -5.55 -6.76
N ALA A 111 -13.61 -4.39 -6.66
CA ALA A 111 -13.82 -3.51 -7.79
C ALA A 111 -12.52 -2.81 -8.23
N LEU A 112 -11.69 -2.40 -7.27
CA LEU A 112 -10.38 -1.82 -7.53
C LEU A 112 -9.44 -2.85 -8.19
N LEU A 113 -9.39 -4.06 -7.66
CA LEU A 113 -8.57 -5.13 -8.23
C LEU A 113 -8.98 -5.45 -9.68
N LYS A 114 -10.27 -5.56 -9.94
CA LYS A 114 -10.76 -5.75 -11.32
C LYS A 114 -10.37 -4.57 -12.24
N ALA A 115 -10.53 -3.34 -11.78
CA ALA A 115 -10.16 -2.16 -12.55
C ALA A 115 -8.65 -2.12 -12.83
N PHE A 116 -7.82 -2.54 -11.86
CA PHE A 116 -6.37 -2.68 -12.04
C PHE A 116 -6.04 -3.71 -13.14
N GLU A 117 -6.63 -4.92 -13.06
CA GLU A 117 -6.37 -5.98 -14.05
C GLU A 117 -6.85 -5.59 -15.46
N ASP A 118 -7.99 -4.93 -15.57
CA ASP A 118 -8.52 -4.47 -16.86
C ASP A 118 -7.61 -3.38 -17.46
N LEU A 119 -7.14 -2.43 -16.65
CA LEU A 119 -6.21 -1.39 -17.11
C LEU A 119 -4.85 -1.97 -17.46
N LYS A 120 -4.31 -2.86 -16.63
CA LYS A 120 -3.04 -3.56 -16.90
C LYS A 120 -3.09 -4.27 -18.25
N ARG A 121 -4.12 -5.07 -18.50
CA ARG A 121 -4.30 -5.77 -19.78
C ARG A 121 -4.43 -4.83 -20.97
N LYS A 122 -5.08 -3.66 -20.80
CA LYS A 122 -5.20 -2.64 -21.82
C LYS A 122 -3.84 -2.07 -22.19
N LEU A 123 -3.08 -1.58 -21.22
CA LEU A 123 -1.78 -0.94 -21.43
C LEU A 123 -0.71 -1.92 -21.92
N GLU A 124 -0.78 -3.17 -21.50
CA GLU A 124 0.07 -4.26 -21.99
C GLU A 124 -0.17 -4.51 -23.50
N LYS A 125 -1.43 -4.56 -23.94
CA LYS A 125 -1.78 -4.68 -25.37
C LYS A 125 -1.33 -3.47 -26.21
N GLU A 126 -1.27 -2.30 -25.60
CA GLU A 126 -0.75 -1.08 -26.23
C GLU A 126 0.80 -1.07 -26.26
N GLY A 127 1.49 -2.04 -25.62
CA GLY A 127 2.94 -2.16 -25.61
C GLY A 127 3.65 -1.23 -24.63
N LEU A 128 2.93 -0.59 -23.67
CA LEU A 128 3.53 0.36 -22.74
C LEU A 128 4.47 -0.31 -21.71
N PHE A 129 4.45 -1.63 -21.62
CA PHE A 129 5.30 -2.41 -20.69
C PHE A 129 6.52 -3.04 -21.38
N ASP A 130 6.66 -2.84 -22.69
CA ASP A 130 7.73 -3.46 -23.46
C ASP A 130 9.09 -2.98 -22.97
N GLU A 131 9.98 -3.94 -22.67
CA GLU A 131 11.36 -3.64 -22.24
C GLU A 131 12.15 -2.85 -23.30
N GLY A 132 11.79 -2.99 -24.58
CA GLY A 132 12.45 -2.30 -25.69
C GLY A 132 12.22 -0.79 -25.74
N ILE A 133 11.18 -0.26 -25.06
CA ILE A 133 10.90 1.17 -24.99
C ILE A 133 11.45 1.82 -23.71
N LYS A 134 11.86 1.02 -22.74
CA LYS A 134 12.40 1.51 -21.45
C LYS A 134 13.75 2.17 -21.64
N LYS A 135 13.90 3.32 -21.01
CA LYS A 135 15.13 4.11 -21.05
C LYS A 135 16.15 3.54 -20.06
N GLN A 136 17.40 3.61 -20.46
CA GLN A 136 18.49 3.23 -19.55
C GLN A 136 18.67 4.28 -18.46
N ILE A 137 18.76 3.81 -17.21
CA ILE A 137 19.10 4.68 -16.08
C ILE A 137 20.56 5.12 -16.23
N PRO A 138 20.86 6.43 -16.15
CA PRO A 138 22.22 6.93 -16.22
C PRO A 138 23.12 6.25 -15.17
N LEU A 139 24.30 5.85 -15.57
CA LEU A 139 25.27 5.19 -14.66
C LEU A 139 25.75 6.13 -13.54
N LEU A 140 25.85 7.41 -13.83
CA LEU A 140 26.33 8.46 -12.93
C LEU A 140 25.42 9.68 -13.03
N PRO A 141 24.21 9.62 -12.44
CA PRO A 141 23.33 10.78 -12.41
C PRO A 141 23.89 11.83 -11.44
N PHE A 142 23.81 13.11 -11.82
CA PHE A 142 24.21 14.24 -10.99
C PHE A 142 23.01 15.05 -10.50
N SER A 143 21.95 15.10 -11.28
CA SER A 143 20.75 15.90 -10.96
C SER A 143 19.50 15.05 -11.03
N VAL A 144 18.88 14.80 -9.90
CA VAL A 144 17.73 13.89 -9.75
C VAL A 144 16.53 14.65 -9.24
N ALA A 145 15.41 14.56 -9.97
CA ALA A 145 14.12 15.05 -9.50
C ALA A 145 13.44 13.96 -8.67
N VAL A 146 12.93 14.31 -7.49
CA VAL A 146 12.13 13.40 -6.65
C VAL A 146 10.72 13.94 -6.55
N ILE A 147 9.76 13.20 -7.11
CA ILE A 147 8.33 13.52 -7.04
C ILE A 147 7.74 12.76 -5.85
N THR A 148 7.42 13.48 -4.79
CA THR A 148 6.81 12.94 -3.56
C THR A 148 6.16 14.06 -2.75
N SER A 149 5.50 13.72 -1.64
CA SER A 149 4.94 14.71 -0.72
C SER A 149 6.03 15.35 0.14
N LYS A 150 5.92 16.66 0.38
CA LYS A 150 6.85 17.41 1.23
C LYS A 150 6.85 16.93 2.69
N THR A 151 5.71 16.51 3.19
CA THR A 151 5.51 16.12 4.59
C THR A 151 5.85 14.66 4.88
N GLY A 152 6.13 13.85 3.87
CA GLY A 152 6.46 12.43 4.01
C GLY A 152 7.91 12.17 4.42
N ALA A 153 8.17 11.07 5.12
CA ALA A 153 9.52 10.60 5.45
C ALA A 153 10.33 10.19 4.22
N VAL A 154 9.66 9.87 3.11
CA VAL A 154 10.22 9.32 1.88
C VAL A 154 11.37 10.14 1.31
N PHE A 155 11.20 11.46 1.22
CA PHE A 155 12.26 12.34 0.70
C PHE A 155 13.49 12.36 1.63
N GLN A 156 13.27 12.34 2.94
CA GLN A 156 14.35 12.27 3.92
C GLN A 156 15.08 10.94 3.87
N ASP A 157 14.37 9.84 3.63
CA ASP A 157 14.98 8.51 3.48
C ASP A 157 15.93 8.47 2.27
N ILE A 158 15.50 9.02 1.12
CA ILE A 158 16.34 9.15 -0.07
C ILE A 158 17.58 10.01 0.22
N ILE A 159 17.42 11.17 0.87
CA ILE A 159 18.54 12.05 1.27
C ILE A 159 19.51 11.29 2.17
N ASN A 160 19.01 10.59 3.18
CA ASN A 160 19.86 9.85 4.15
C ASN A 160 20.72 8.78 3.48
N VAL A 161 20.19 8.10 2.46
CA VAL A 161 20.96 7.10 1.71
C VAL A 161 21.99 7.78 0.80
N LEU A 162 21.57 8.75 0.00
CA LEU A 162 22.46 9.37 -1.00
C LEU A 162 23.54 10.25 -0.36
N SER A 163 23.26 10.96 0.72
CA SER A 163 24.28 11.78 1.42
C SER A 163 25.46 10.96 1.92
N ARG A 164 25.26 9.70 2.25
CA ARG A 164 26.32 8.78 2.70
C ARG A 164 27.04 8.10 1.55
N ARG A 165 26.33 7.71 0.48
CA ARG A 165 26.85 6.84 -0.59
C ARG A 165 27.26 7.60 -1.85
N SER A 166 26.65 8.75 -2.10
CA SER A 166 26.87 9.54 -3.33
C SER A 166 26.55 11.01 -3.09
N PRO A 167 27.35 11.72 -2.30
CA PRO A 167 27.09 13.13 -1.93
C PRO A 167 27.15 14.09 -3.14
N SER A 168 27.66 13.64 -4.28
CA SER A 168 27.71 14.41 -5.52
C SER A 168 26.37 14.50 -6.26
N ILE A 169 25.37 13.68 -5.89
CA ILE A 169 24.04 13.72 -6.50
C ILE A 169 23.23 14.87 -5.90
N SER A 170 22.83 15.80 -6.75
CA SER A 170 21.92 16.89 -6.38
C SER A 170 20.48 16.41 -6.44
N LEU A 171 19.75 16.52 -5.33
CA LEU A 171 18.33 16.18 -5.25
C LEU A 171 17.45 17.42 -5.31
N THR A 172 16.44 17.41 -6.16
CA THR A 172 15.41 18.43 -6.21
C THR A 172 14.06 17.82 -5.92
N LEU A 173 13.40 18.25 -4.84
CA LEU A 173 12.02 17.87 -4.55
C LEU A 173 11.06 18.61 -5.48
N ILE A 174 10.25 17.86 -6.21
CA ILE A 174 9.06 18.37 -6.89
C ILE A 174 7.87 17.93 -6.04
N GLU A 175 7.33 18.86 -5.28
CA GLU A 175 6.22 18.59 -4.36
C GLU A 175 4.98 18.15 -5.14
N SER A 176 4.41 17.02 -4.76
CA SER A 176 3.18 16.47 -5.33
C SER A 176 2.38 15.74 -4.26
N LYS A 177 1.06 15.80 -4.34
CA LYS A 177 0.24 14.84 -3.61
C LYS A 177 0.44 13.47 -4.21
N VAL A 178 0.66 12.48 -3.34
CA VAL A 178 0.90 11.08 -3.69
C VAL A 178 -0.19 10.15 -3.14
N GLN A 179 -1.32 10.73 -2.73
CA GLN A 179 -2.54 10.04 -2.30
C GLN A 179 -3.76 10.96 -2.40
N GLY A 180 -4.96 10.37 -2.45
CA GLY A 180 -6.23 11.07 -2.54
C GLY A 180 -6.68 11.35 -3.98
N LYS A 181 -7.92 11.84 -4.13
CA LYS A 181 -8.67 11.91 -5.39
C LYS A 181 -8.07 12.80 -6.51
N THR A 182 -7.11 13.66 -6.20
CA THR A 182 -6.50 14.58 -7.19
C THR A 182 -5.02 14.30 -7.42
N ALA A 183 -4.47 13.28 -6.73
CA ALA A 183 -3.04 12.99 -6.77
C ALA A 183 -2.54 12.59 -8.17
N ASP A 184 -3.35 11.86 -8.94
CA ASP A 184 -3.05 11.50 -10.32
C ASP A 184 -2.73 12.70 -11.21
N LYS A 185 -3.52 13.78 -11.09
CA LYS A 185 -3.32 15.03 -11.85
C LYS A 185 -2.07 15.77 -11.42
N GLU A 186 -1.82 15.81 -10.10
CA GLU A 186 -0.63 16.46 -9.56
C GLU A 186 0.65 15.70 -9.94
N ILE A 187 0.66 14.38 -9.85
CA ILE A 187 1.76 13.51 -10.29
C ILE A 187 2.05 13.73 -11.78
N THR A 188 1.02 13.66 -12.63
CA THR A 188 1.13 13.90 -14.08
C THR A 188 1.73 15.28 -14.37
N LYS A 189 1.27 16.31 -13.67
CA LYS A 189 1.81 17.68 -13.79
C LYS A 189 3.28 17.75 -13.36
N SER A 190 3.63 17.08 -12.27
CA SER A 190 5.00 17.06 -11.73
C SER A 190 5.98 16.33 -12.67
N ILE A 191 5.56 15.24 -13.30
CA ILE A 191 6.36 14.55 -14.34
C ILE A 191 6.61 15.49 -15.52
N ARG A 192 5.57 16.16 -16.02
CA ARG A 192 5.73 17.13 -17.11
C ARG A 192 6.63 18.31 -16.73
N LEU A 193 6.50 18.82 -15.50
CA LEU A 193 7.37 19.89 -14.99
C LEU A 193 8.83 19.45 -14.92
N ALA A 194 9.12 18.22 -14.48
CA ALA A 194 10.46 17.67 -14.48
C ALA A 194 11.07 17.64 -15.90
N ASN A 195 10.29 17.15 -16.88
CA ASN A 195 10.73 17.11 -18.29
C ASN A 195 10.99 18.50 -18.87
N GLN A 196 10.14 19.49 -18.55
CA GLN A 196 10.29 20.87 -19.04
C GLN A 196 11.49 21.62 -18.44
N ALA A 197 11.95 21.21 -17.27
CA ALA A 197 13.03 21.89 -16.57
C ALA A 197 14.41 21.72 -17.23
N ASP A 198 14.58 20.72 -18.09
CA ASP A 198 15.81 20.41 -18.87
C ASP A 198 17.11 20.44 -18.07
N LYS A 199 17.04 20.01 -16.81
CA LYS A 199 18.18 20.02 -15.88
C LYS A 199 18.36 18.73 -15.10
N PHE A 200 17.44 17.77 -15.27
CA PHE A 200 17.48 16.53 -14.55
C PHE A 200 17.95 15.39 -15.44
N ASP A 201 18.72 14.48 -14.85
CA ASP A 201 19.17 13.27 -15.53
C ASP A 201 18.13 12.15 -15.44
N LEU A 202 17.32 12.16 -14.38
CA LEU A 202 16.24 11.20 -14.15
C LEU A 202 15.23 11.70 -13.10
N VAL A 203 14.11 10.99 -13.01
CA VAL A 203 13.04 11.23 -12.04
C VAL A 203 12.87 10.00 -11.15
N ILE A 204 12.73 10.21 -9.84
CA ILE A 204 12.23 9.22 -8.91
C ILE A 204 10.79 9.59 -8.56
N LEU A 205 9.85 8.70 -8.86
CA LEU A 205 8.47 8.78 -8.41
C LEU A 205 8.34 7.93 -7.15
N ALA A 206 8.16 8.57 -5.99
CA ALA A 206 8.31 7.89 -4.72
C ALA A 206 7.13 8.09 -3.77
N ARG A 207 6.71 6.99 -3.14
CA ARG A 207 5.76 6.96 -2.04
C ARG A 207 6.06 5.75 -1.13
N GLY A 208 5.95 5.94 0.16
CA GLY A 208 6.00 4.83 1.13
C GLY A 208 4.80 3.90 1.00
N GLY A 209 4.75 2.83 1.78
CA GLY A 209 3.62 1.91 1.80
C GLY A 209 2.29 2.54 2.22
N GLY A 210 1.21 1.79 2.06
CA GLY A 210 -0.15 2.21 2.40
C GLY A 210 -1.18 1.22 1.88
N SER A 211 -2.46 1.51 2.08
CA SER A 211 -3.55 0.71 1.54
C SER A 211 -3.61 0.79 0.01
N ILE A 212 -4.33 -0.15 -0.63
CA ILE A 212 -4.52 -0.15 -2.07
C ILE A 212 -5.19 1.14 -2.57
N GLU A 213 -6.12 1.70 -1.78
CA GLU A 213 -6.77 2.97 -2.08
C GLU A 213 -5.80 4.14 -2.06
N ASP A 214 -4.87 4.14 -1.12
CA ASP A 214 -3.82 5.14 -1.00
C ASP A 214 -2.84 5.11 -2.17
N LEU A 215 -2.54 3.92 -2.69
CA LEU A 215 -1.67 3.72 -3.84
C LEU A 215 -2.41 3.88 -5.18
N TRP A 216 -3.75 4.00 -5.15
CA TRP A 216 -4.57 3.96 -6.35
C TRP A 216 -4.24 5.02 -7.38
N CYS A 217 -3.78 6.20 -6.96
CA CYS A 217 -3.37 7.26 -7.88
C CYS A 217 -2.24 6.83 -8.85
N PHE A 218 -1.42 5.84 -8.47
CA PHE A 218 -0.36 5.26 -9.31
C PHE A 218 -0.90 4.19 -10.27
N ASN A 219 -2.16 3.78 -10.10
CA ASN A 219 -2.88 2.86 -10.99
C ASN A 219 -3.76 3.60 -12.00
N MET A 220 -3.63 4.94 -12.10
CA MET A 220 -4.41 5.73 -13.05
C MET A 220 -3.74 5.77 -14.42
N GLU A 221 -4.55 5.61 -15.48
CA GLU A 221 -4.06 5.65 -16.88
C GLU A 221 -3.34 6.97 -17.21
N SER A 222 -3.78 8.08 -16.63
CA SER A 222 -3.16 9.40 -16.80
C SER A 222 -1.70 9.42 -16.35
N VAL A 223 -1.39 8.75 -15.22
CA VAL A 223 -0.03 8.66 -14.68
C VAL A 223 0.81 7.70 -15.51
N ALA A 224 0.26 6.55 -15.88
CA ALA A 224 0.93 5.57 -16.75
C ALA A 224 1.37 6.22 -18.07
N ARG A 225 0.48 6.95 -18.74
CA ARG A 225 0.80 7.66 -19.99
C ARG A 225 1.84 8.76 -19.78
N ALA A 226 1.76 9.52 -18.69
CA ALA A 226 2.75 10.56 -18.39
C ALA A 226 4.16 9.96 -18.15
N ILE A 227 4.25 8.77 -17.55
CA ILE A 227 5.52 8.04 -17.40
C ILE A 227 6.05 7.59 -18.77
N ALA A 228 5.21 6.99 -19.59
CA ALA A 228 5.59 6.53 -20.95
C ALA A 228 6.02 7.68 -21.86
N GLU A 229 5.34 8.84 -21.79
CA GLU A 229 5.64 10.05 -22.57
C GLU A 229 6.87 10.82 -22.06
N SER A 230 7.38 10.50 -20.88
CA SER A 230 8.53 11.19 -20.30
C SER A 230 9.76 11.03 -21.18
N THR A 231 10.53 12.10 -21.38
CA THR A 231 11.84 12.05 -22.03
C THR A 231 12.94 11.64 -21.08
N LEU A 232 12.74 11.93 -19.78
CA LEU A 232 13.64 11.52 -18.71
C LEU A 232 13.36 10.09 -18.28
N PRO A 233 14.40 9.30 -17.92
CA PRO A 233 14.20 8.01 -17.26
C PRO A 233 13.46 8.17 -15.95
N ILE A 234 12.53 7.28 -15.66
CA ILE A 234 11.73 7.30 -14.43
C ILE A 234 11.96 6.02 -13.64
N ILE A 235 12.33 6.18 -12.37
CA ILE A 235 12.34 5.10 -11.38
C ILE A 235 11.05 5.19 -10.57
N SER A 236 10.24 4.14 -10.61
CA SER A 236 9.10 3.97 -9.70
C SER A 236 9.57 3.33 -8.40
N ALA A 237 9.31 4.00 -7.28
CA ALA A 237 9.61 3.56 -5.92
C ALA A 237 8.36 3.74 -5.06
N VAL A 238 7.30 3.01 -5.40
CA VAL A 238 5.96 3.14 -4.82
C VAL A 238 5.61 1.88 -4.05
N GLY A 239 5.13 2.05 -2.81
CA GLY A 239 4.71 0.94 -1.96
C GLY A 239 5.88 0.18 -1.33
N HIS A 240 5.66 -1.09 -1.08
CA HIS A 240 6.63 -2.06 -0.57
C HIS A 240 6.92 -3.14 -1.61
N GLU A 241 7.70 -4.14 -1.21
CA GLU A 241 8.17 -5.20 -2.11
C GLU A 241 7.01 -5.97 -2.78
N THR A 242 5.92 -6.18 -2.07
CA THR A 242 4.73 -6.91 -2.53
C THR A 242 3.73 -6.06 -3.32
N ASP A 243 3.81 -4.73 -3.19
CA ASP A 243 2.83 -3.81 -3.77
C ASP A 243 3.26 -3.46 -5.21
N PHE A 244 2.50 -3.91 -6.20
CA PHE A 244 2.73 -3.57 -7.60
C PHE A 244 1.68 -2.59 -8.08
N THR A 245 2.13 -1.49 -8.67
CA THR A 245 1.27 -0.49 -9.31
C THR A 245 1.45 -0.48 -10.83
N ILE A 246 0.49 0.09 -11.56
CA ILE A 246 0.63 0.30 -13.01
C ILE A 246 1.87 1.15 -13.33
N SER A 247 2.18 2.13 -12.48
CA SER A 247 3.40 2.95 -12.62
C SER A 247 4.68 2.11 -12.62
N ASP A 248 4.73 1.01 -11.85
CA ASP A 248 5.90 0.12 -11.78
C ASP A 248 6.13 -0.66 -13.07
N PHE A 249 5.05 -1.03 -13.78
CA PHE A 249 5.14 -1.73 -15.06
C PHE A 249 5.60 -0.80 -16.19
N VAL A 250 5.15 0.46 -16.17
CA VAL A 250 5.46 1.45 -17.22
C VAL A 250 6.80 2.14 -16.99
N ALA A 251 7.23 2.30 -15.74
CA ALA A 251 8.50 2.95 -15.41
C ALA A 251 9.70 2.21 -16.02
N ASP A 252 10.76 2.95 -16.28
CA ASP A 252 11.99 2.43 -16.84
C ASP A 252 12.71 1.48 -15.87
N LEU A 253 12.55 1.72 -14.55
CA LEU A 253 13.02 0.84 -13.50
C LEU A 253 12.07 0.85 -12.31
N ARG A 254 11.80 -0.32 -11.73
CA ARG A 254 11.13 -0.45 -10.43
C ARG A 254 12.14 -0.60 -9.31
N ALA A 255 11.95 0.16 -8.24
CA ALA A 255 12.61 -0.05 -6.96
C ALA A 255 11.56 -0.44 -5.90
N PRO A 256 11.80 -1.47 -5.09
CA PRO A 256 10.80 -1.95 -4.13
C PRO A 256 10.49 -0.95 -3.01
N THR A 257 11.40 0.00 -2.76
CA THR A 257 11.21 1.08 -1.78
C THR A 257 11.93 2.35 -2.22
N PRO A 258 11.58 3.52 -1.67
CA PRO A 258 12.32 4.76 -1.93
C PRO A 258 13.82 4.68 -1.58
N SER A 259 14.16 4.01 -0.49
CA SER A 259 15.55 3.78 -0.09
C SER A 259 16.30 2.90 -1.09
N ALA A 260 15.64 1.85 -1.62
CA ALA A 260 16.21 0.99 -2.64
C ALA A 260 16.48 1.74 -3.95
N ALA A 261 15.62 2.70 -4.33
CA ALA A 261 15.88 3.57 -5.48
C ALA A 261 17.17 4.38 -5.29
N ALA A 262 17.37 4.95 -4.12
CA ALA A 262 18.60 5.68 -3.78
C ALA A 262 19.83 4.77 -3.76
N GLU A 263 19.70 3.54 -3.30
CA GLU A 263 20.79 2.55 -3.34
C GLU A 263 21.20 2.18 -4.76
N ILE A 264 20.24 1.93 -5.64
CA ILE A 264 20.48 1.64 -7.06
C ILE A 264 21.26 2.78 -7.71
N LEU A 265 20.85 4.03 -7.50
CA LEU A 265 21.54 5.20 -8.06
C LEU A 265 22.96 5.37 -7.51
N SER A 266 23.17 5.05 -6.25
CA SER A 266 24.47 5.22 -5.60
C SER A 266 25.47 4.10 -5.90
N GLN A 267 25.03 2.95 -6.42
CA GLN A 267 25.87 1.76 -6.57
C GLN A 267 27.12 2.00 -7.43
N LYS A 268 26.98 2.70 -8.56
CA LYS A 268 28.11 2.98 -9.45
C LYS A 268 29.01 4.09 -8.92
N HIS A 269 28.45 5.08 -8.25
CA HIS A 269 29.23 6.15 -7.60
C HIS A 269 30.14 5.57 -6.52
N SER A 270 29.62 4.71 -5.63
CA SER A 270 30.45 4.09 -4.59
C SER A 270 31.56 3.23 -5.18
N THR A 271 31.28 2.42 -6.19
CA THR A 271 32.27 1.59 -6.87
C THR A 271 33.40 2.43 -7.49
N LEU A 272 33.09 3.58 -8.07
CA LEU A 272 34.09 4.48 -8.63
C LEU A 272 34.92 5.15 -7.55
N ILE A 273 34.32 5.64 -6.49
CA ILE A 273 35.05 6.23 -5.34
C ILE A 273 36.02 5.20 -4.79
N ASP A 274 35.57 3.98 -4.51
CA ASP A 274 36.44 2.89 -4.01
C ASP A 274 37.60 2.58 -4.95
N SER A 275 37.39 2.64 -6.27
CA SER A 275 38.43 2.41 -7.27
C SER A 275 39.43 3.56 -7.33
N PHE A 276 38.97 4.82 -7.19
CA PHE A 276 39.84 5.98 -7.12
C PHE A 276 40.73 5.94 -5.86
N GLU A 277 40.13 5.68 -4.69
CA GLU A 277 40.89 5.57 -3.43
C GLU A 277 41.94 4.47 -3.49
N ARG A 278 41.59 3.30 -4.05
CA ARG A 278 42.52 2.20 -4.25
C ARG A 278 43.67 2.59 -5.19
N ASN A 279 43.36 3.22 -6.32
CA ASN A 279 44.39 3.65 -7.27
C ASN A 279 45.29 4.75 -6.67
N GLN A 280 44.75 5.67 -5.89
CA GLN A 280 45.50 6.67 -5.17
C GLN A 280 46.45 6.03 -4.16
N LEU A 281 45.99 5.03 -3.41
CA LEU A 281 46.84 4.30 -2.46
C LEU A 281 47.98 3.57 -3.18
N ILE A 282 47.70 2.94 -4.32
CA ILE A 282 48.69 2.26 -5.16
C ILE A 282 49.75 3.27 -5.66
N CYS A 283 49.31 4.43 -6.19
CA CYS A 283 50.24 5.49 -6.61
C CYS A 283 51.17 5.97 -5.49
N LEU A 284 50.62 6.16 -4.28
CA LEU A 284 51.40 6.60 -3.12
C LEU A 284 52.41 5.56 -2.69
N LEU A 285 52.06 4.27 -2.73
CA LEU A 285 52.99 3.17 -2.43
C LEU A 285 54.14 3.11 -3.44
N TYR A 286 53.86 3.19 -4.75
CA TYR A 286 54.88 3.17 -5.78
C TYR A 286 55.80 4.39 -5.73
N THR A 287 55.29 5.58 -5.38
CA THR A 287 56.09 6.79 -5.24
C THR A 287 56.96 6.74 -3.98
N SER A 288 56.51 6.09 -2.92
CA SER A 288 57.27 5.88 -1.69
C SER A 288 58.46 4.91 -1.92
N ASP A 289 58.21 3.75 -2.56
CA ASP A 289 59.26 2.77 -2.89
C ASP A 289 60.30 3.36 -3.84
N ALA A 290 59.90 4.12 -4.86
CA ALA A 290 60.82 4.79 -5.77
C ALA A 290 61.68 5.87 -5.09
N ALA A 291 61.20 6.48 -4.01
CA ALA A 291 61.98 7.46 -3.23
C ALA A 291 62.99 6.79 -2.31
N ASP A 292 62.76 5.57 -1.86
CA ASP A 292 63.69 4.79 -1.05
C ASP A 292 64.82 4.15 -1.90
N ASP A 293 64.52 3.72 -3.14
CA ASP A 293 65.52 3.21 -4.08
C ASP A 293 66.49 4.29 -4.56
N CYS A 294 66.14 5.57 -4.49
CA CYS A 294 67.05 6.67 -4.83
C CYS A 294 68.03 7.09 -3.70
N ARG A 295 68.04 6.38 -2.58
CA ARG A 295 68.93 6.64 -1.43
C ARG A 295 70.15 5.69 -1.34
N CYS A 296 70.45 4.93 -2.37
CA CYS A 296 71.64 4.10 -2.46
C CYS A 296 72.75 4.78 -3.24
#